data_244d92496bdf2386fc15cc7de804d115
#
_entry.id   244d92496bdf2386fc15cc7de804d115
#
_cell.length_a   1.000
_cell.length_b   1.000
_cell.length_c   1.000
_cell.angle_alpha   90.00
_cell.angle_beta   90.00
_cell.angle_gamma   90.00
#
_symmetry.space_group_name_H-M   'P 1'
#
loop_
_entity.id
_entity.type
_entity.pdbx_description
1 polymer ?
#
loop_
_entity_poly.entity_id
_entity_poly.type
_entity_poly.pdbx_seq_one_letter_code
_entity_poly.pdbx_strand_id
1 'polypeptide(L)'
;MSESSPGVGRMRIGELARRTGVSERSLRYYEQQGLLTAERTPGGHREYPEAAVDRVVRIQELYAAGLHSDRIARLLPCMRDADGGPSAVATPKLVADLVAERDRIDRTIADLVRSRDTLDEVIEAARAR
;
A
#
# COMPACT_ATOMS: atom_id res chain seq x y z
N MET A 1 8.71 -20.04 -31.10
CA MET A 1 8.35 -20.04 -30.32
C MET A 1 7.87 -19.07 -29.90
N SER A 2 7.43 -18.80 -29.61
CA SER A 2 7.07 -17.95 -29.22
C SER A 2 6.89 -17.72 -28.19
N GLU A 3 7.07 -17.24 -27.72
CA GLU A 3 6.89 -17.02 -26.71
C GLU A 3 5.95 -16.19 -26.50
N SER A 4 5.01 -16.37 -26.55
CA SER A 4 3.94 -15.59 -26.20
C SER A 4 3.82 -15.37 -24.77
N SER A 5 4.64 -15.90 -24.00
CA SER A 5 4.61 -15.62 -22.58
C SER A 5 4.99 -14.16 -22.35
N PRO A 6 4.43 -13.53 -21.33
CA PRO A 6 4.87 -12.20 -20.92
C PRO A 6 6.35 -12.22 -20.64
N GLY A 7 6.97 -11.09 -20.72
CA GLY A 7 8.35 -10.98 -20.30
C GLY A 7 8.54 -11.52 -18.90
N VAL A 8 9.73 -11.97 -18.58
CA VAL A 8 10.01 -12.49 -17.26
C VAL A 8 9.55 -11.50 -16.22
N GLY A 9 8.77 -11.97 -15.25
CA GLY A 9 8.31 -11.13 -14.18
C GLY A 9 7.12 -10.25 -14.49
N ARG A 10 6.42 -10.52 -15.60
CA ARG A 10 5.23 -9.76 -15.94
C ARG A 10 3.99 -10.62 -15.79
N MET A 11 2.89 -9.96 -15.47
CA MET A 11 1.64 -10.67 -15.23
C MET A 11 0.46 -9.82 -15.64
N ARG A 12 -0.66 -10.48 -15.87
CA ARG A 12 -1.92 -9.83 -16.15
C ARG A 12 -2.63 -9.51 -14.85
N ILE A 13 -3.67 -8.67 -14.93
CA ILE A 13 -4.38 -8.19 -13.75
C ILE A 13 -4.98 -9.33 -12.92
N GLY A 14 -5.46 -10.40 -13.59
CA GLY A 14 -6.01 -11.54 -12.85
C GLY A 14 -4.99 -12.23 -11.97
N GLU A 15 -3.77 -12.37 -12.47
CA GLU A 15 -2.71 -12.95 -11.65
C GLU A 15 -2.30 -12.03 -10.53
N LEU A 16 -2.19 -10.74 -10.81
CA LEU A 16 -1.86 -9.76 -9.77
C LEU A 16 -2.90 -9.79 -8.67
N ALA A 17 -4.17 -9.89 -9.04
CA ALA A 17 -5.25 -9.98 -8.06
C ALA A 17 -5.10 -11.24 -7.19
N ARG A 18 -4.80 -12.38 -7.82
CA ARG A 18 -4.64 -13.62 -7.07
C ARG A 18 -3.47 -13.55 -6.11
N ARG A 19 -2.36 -12.98 -6.57
CA ARG A 19 -1.13 -12.98 -5.78
C ARG A 19 -1.19 -11.99 -4.61
N THR A 20 -2.01 -10.95 -4.74
CA THR A 20 -2.10 -9.93 -3.69
C THR A 20 -3.35 -10.06 -2.83
N GLY A 21 -4.33 -10.84 -3.28
CA GLY A 21 -5.62 -10.92 -2.59
C GLY A 21 -6.49 -9.70 -2.78
N VAL A 22 -6.15 -8.84 -3.73
CA VAL A 22 -6.88 -7.60 -4.00
C VAL A 22 -7.72 -7.81 -5.26
N SER A 23 -8.97 -7.34 -5.26
CA SER A 23 -9.85 -7.52 -6.40
C SER A 23 -9.34 -6.74 -7.62
N GLU A 24 -9.69 -7.22 -8.81
CA GLU A 24 -9.35 -6.50 -10.03
C GLU A 24 -9.93 -5.09 -10.03
N ARG A 25 -11.13 -4.95 -9.46
CA ARG A 25 -11.77 -3.64 -9.38
C ARG A 25 -10.93 -2.67 -8.57
N SER A 26 -10.41 -3.11 -7.42
CA SER A 26 -9.54 -2.28 -6.60
C SER A 26 -8.26 -1.94 -7.32
N LEU A 27 -7.68 -2.91 -8.03
CA LEU A 27 -6.46 -2.66 -8.78
C LEU A 27 -6.68 -1.61 -9.86
N ARG A 28 -7.82 -1.65 -10.55
CA ARG A 28 -8.15 -0.63 -11.54
C ARG A 28 -8.32 0.73 -10.89
N TYR A 29 -8.92 0.77 -9.70
CA TYR A 29 -9.05 2.00 -8.96
C TYR A 29 -7.68 2.58 -8.60
N TYR A 30 -6.75 1.72 -8.18
CA TYR A 30 -5.40 2.16 -7.88
C TYR A 30 -4.73 2.78 -9.11
N GLU A 31 -4.95 2.19 -10.28
CA GLU A 31 -4.44 2.78 -11.51
C GLU A 31 -5.04 4.15 -11.78
N GLN A 32 -6.34 4.30 -11.58
CA GLN A 32 -7.02 5.58 -11.78
C GLN A 32 -6.48 6.65 -10.86
N GLN A 33 -6.08 6.26 -9.67
CA GLN A 33 -5.56 7.20 -8.68
C GLN A 33 -4.07 7.46 -8.85
N GLY A 34 -3.44 6.86 -9.85
CA GLY A 34 -2.03 7.07 -10.08
C GLY A 34 -1.12 6.29 -9.13
N LEU A 35 -1.67 5.33 -8.41
CA LEU A 35 -0.90 4.55 -7.43
C LEU A 35 -0.23 3.34 -8.05
N LEU A 36 -0.74 2.88 -9.17
CA LEU A 36 -0.26 1.66 -9.83
C LEU A 36 -0.19 1.93 -11.33
N THR A 37 0.86 1.46 -11.95
CA THR A 37 1.07 1.65 -13.37
C THR A 37 1.17 0.32 -14.08
N ALA A 38 0.41 0.17 -15.16
CA ALA A 38 0.51 -1.00 -16.02
C ALA A 38 1.26 -0.64 -17.27
N GLU A 39 1.92 -1.62 -17.86
CA GLU A 39 2.53 -1.47 -19.17
C GLU A 39 1.59 -2.11 -20.19
N ARG A 40 1.54 -1.53 -21.39
CA ARG A 40 0.70 -2.07 -22.43
C ARG A 40 1.52 -2.90 -23.39
N THR A 41 0.99 -4.06 -23.73
CA THR A 41 1.62 -4.90 -24.75
C THR A 41 1.29 -4.33 -26.12
N PRO A 42 2.00 -4.77 -27.17
CA PRO A 42 1.64 -4.38 -28.53
C PRO A 42 0.19 -4.69 -28.90
N GLY A 43 -0.41 -5.70 -28.27
CA GLY A 43 -1.82 -6.02 -28.51
C GLY A 43 -2.79 -5.18 -27.67
N GLY A 44 -2.29 -4.22 -26.89
CA GLY A 44 -3.16 -3.34 -26.11
C GLY A 44 -3.57 -3.88 -24.76
N HIS A 45 -3.04 -5.02 -24.34
CA HIS A 45 -3.33 -5.60 -23.04
C HIS A 45 -2.45 -5.00 -21.97
N ARG A 46 -2.98 -4.93 -20.74
CA ARG A 46 -2.22 -4.46 -19.62
C ARG A 46 -1.40 -5.57 -19.00
N GLU A 47 -0.16 -5.27 -18.69
CA GLU A 47 0.71 -6.16 -17.95
C GLU A 47 1.39 -5.41 -16.84
N TYR A 48 1.63 -6.11 -15.74
CA TYR A 48 2.23 -5.52 -14.54
C TYR A 48 3.57 -6.20 -14.27
N PRO A 49 4.60 -5.43 -13.91
CA PRO A 49 5.88 -6.04 -13.57
C PRO A 49 5.77 -6.78 -12.24
N GLU A 50 6.73 -7.66 -11.99
CA GLU A 50 6.77 -8.41 -10.75
C GLU A 50 6.74 -7.48 -9.52
N ALA A 51 7.41 -6.33 -9.61
CA ALA A 51 7.43 -5.37 -8.53
C ALA A 51 6.05 -4.83 -8.17
N ALA A 52 5.07 -4.98 -9.04
CA ALA A 52 3.72 -4.52 -8.74
C ALA A 52 3.11 -5.26 -7.56
N VAL A 53 3.52 -6.50 -7.31
CA VAL A 53 3.01 -7.25 -6.17
C VAL A 53 3.33 -6.52 -4.87
N ASP A 54 4.60 -6.16 -4.68
CA ASP A 54 5.01 -5.44 -3.48
C ASP A 54 4.37 -4.06 -3.42
N ARG A 55 4.23 -3.42 -4.58
CA ARG A 55 3.61 -2.10 -4.62
C ARG A 55 2.17 -2.14 -4.15
N VAL A 56 1.41 -3.13 -4.60
CA VAL A 56 0.01 -3.27 -4.19
C VAL A 56 -0.08 -3.56 -2.70
N VAL A 57 0.81 -4.40 -2.17
CA VAL A 57 0.84 -4.67 -0.75
C VAL A 57 1.09 -3.39 0.04
N ARG A 58 2.04 -2.55 -0.42
CA ARG A 58 2.31 -1.27 0.24
C ARG A 58 1.11 -0.34 0.18
N ILE A 59 0.45 -0.27 -0.97
CA ILE A 59 -0.75 0.56 -1.09
C ILE A 59 -1.79 0.14 -0.07
N GLN A 60 -2.00 -1.16 0.08
CA GLN A 60 -2.96 -1.67 1.05
C GLN A 60 -2.58 -1.31 2.48
N GLU A 61 -1.30 -1.43 2.81
CA GLU A 61 -0.82 -1.06 4.14
C GLU A 61 -1.05 0.41 4.44
N LEU A 62 -0.83 1.25 3.44
CA LEU A 62 -1.02 2.70 3.63
C LEU A 62 -2.51 3.06 3.77
N TYR A 63 -3.38 2.41 3.00
CA TYR A 63 -4.81 2.59 3.21
C TYR A 63 -5.23 2.12 4.61
N ALA A 64 -4.69 0.99 5.06
CA ALA A 64 -5.00 0.48 6.39
C ALA A 64 -4.53 1.43 7.47
N ALA A 65 -3.50 2.21 7.20
CA ALA A 65 -3.01 3.22 8.14
C ALA A 65 -3.88 4.48 8.14
N GLY A 66 -4.92 4.53 7.31
CA GLY A 66 -5.85 5.65 7.29
C GLY A 66 -5.49 6.75 6.33
N LEU A 67 -4.57 6.48 5.41
CA LEU A 67 -4.18 7.49 4.42
C LEU A 67 -5.09 7.42 3.21
N HIS A 68 -5.35 8.58 2.62
CA HIS A 68 -6.16 8.66 1.41
C HIS A 68 -5.27 8.56 0.16
N SER A 69 -5.91 8.34 -0.98
CA SER A 69 -5.20 8.10 -2.23
C SER A 69 -4.20 9.19 -2.59
N ASP A 70 -4.57 10.45 -2.41
CA ASP A 70 -3.69 11.55 -2.75
C ASP A 70 -2.44 11.56 -1.88
N ARG A 71 -2.59 11.25 -0.59
CA ARG A 71 -1.45 11.19 0.31
C ARG A 71 -0.57 9.99 -0.04
N ILE A 72 -1.19 8.86 -0.35
CA ILE A 72 -0.45 7.67 -0.76
C ILE A 72 0.35 7.96 -2.02
N ALA A 73 -0.26 8.64 -3.00
CA ALA A 73 0.44 8.96 -4.24
C ALA A 73 1.69 9.80 -3.98
N ARG A 74 1.65 10.66 -2.97
CA ARG A 74 2.79 11.50 -2.64
C ARG A 74 3.88 10.73 -1.91
N LEU A 75 3.54 9.65 -1.23
CA LEU A 75 4.49 8.86 -0.46
C LEU A 75 5.15 7.77 -1.29
N LEU A 76 4.47 7.25 -2.30
CA LEU A 76 5.01 6.17 -3.10
C LEU A 76 6.38 6.48 -3.71
N PRO A 77 6.62 7.71 -4.22
CA PRO A 77 7.94 8.01 -4.76
C PRO A 77 9.05 7.98 -3.72
N CYS A 78 8.72 8.00 -2.43
CA CYS A 78 9.72 7.94 -1.37
C CYS A 78 10.09 6.52 -1.01
N MET A 79 9.37 5.55 -1.54
CA MET A 79 9.69 4.15 -1.30
C MET A 79 10.92 3.78 -2.11
N ARG A 80 11.53 2.67 -1.72
CA ARG A 80 12.73 2.24 -2.42
C ARG A 80 12.43 1.96 -3.88
N ASP A 81 13.39 2.27 -4.71
CA ASP A 81 13.32 1.93 -6.12
C ASP A 81 13.33 0.41 -6.28
N ALA A 82 13.06 -0.05 -7.49
CA ALA A 82 12.98 -1.48 -7.77
C ALA A 82 14.27 -2.22 -7.40
N ASP A 83 15.40 -1.52 -7.43
CA ASP A 83 16.68 -2.10 -7.07
C ASP A 83 16.97 -2.00 -5.56
N GLY A 84 16.01 -1.50 -4.79
CA GLY A 84 16.19 -1.36 -3.34
C GLY A 84 16.92 -0.13 -2.90
N GLY A 85 17.30 0.75 -3.82
CA GLY A 85 18.00 1.98 -3.48
C GLY A 85 17.05 3.03 -2.92
N PRO A 86 17.62 4.09 -2.33
CA PRO A 86 16.79 5.19 -1.82
C PRO A 86 16.17 5.96 -2.97
N SER A 87 14.98 6.47 -2.73
CA SER A 87 14.27 7.25 -3.74
C SER A 87 14.96 8.61 -3.95
N ALA A 88 15.09 9.00 -5.21
CA ALA A 88 15.68 10.29 -5.54
C ALA A 88 14.77 11.46 -5.19
N VAL A 89 13.48 11.20 -4.92
CA VAL A 89 12.54 12.26 -4.59
C VAL A 89 12.32 12.41 -3.09
N ALA A 90 13.07 11.67 -2.28
CA ALA A 90 12.96 11.77 -0.82
C ALA A 90 13.65 13.03 -0.35
N THR A 91 12.92 14.13 -0.27
CA THR A 91 13.43 15.42 0.20
C THR A 91 13.28 15.54 1.70
N PRO A 92 14.03 16.44 2.34
CA PRO A 92 13.87 16.67 3.78
C PRO A 92 12.44 17.05 4.16
N LYS A 93 11.75 17.85 3.33
CA LYS A 93 10.39 18.22 3.61
C LYS A 93 9.48 16.99 3.59
N LEU A 94 9.68 16.13 2.61
CA LEU A 94 8.87 14.93 2.48
C LEU A 94 9.11 13.98 3.65
N VAL A 95 10.37 13.85 4.09
CA VAL A 95 10.69 13.05 5.26
C VAL A 95 10.01 13.62 6.49
N ALA A 96 10.00 14.95 6.64
CA ALA A 96 9.33 15.59 7.76
C ALA A 96 7.82 15.30 7.75
N ASP A 97 7.21 15.32 6.57
CA ASP A 97 5.79 14.98 6.43
C ASP A 97 5.51 13.54 6.84
N LEU A 98 6.41 12.62 6.46
CA LEU A 98 6.28 11.22 6.85
C LEU A 98 6.39 11.04 8.36
N VAL A 99 7.34 11.74 8.97
CA VAL A 99 7.51 11.69 10.42
C VAL A 99 6.25 12.19 11.11
N ALA A 100 5.67 13.30 10.61
CA ALA A 100 4.44 13.84 11.20
C ALA A 100 3.29 12.84 11.10
N GLU A 101 3.18 12.13 9.98
CA GLU A 101 2.15 11.10 9.83
C GLU A 101 2.37 9.94 10.79
N ARG A 102 3.62 9.51 10.94
CA ARG A 102 3.93 8.44 11.89
C ARG A 102 3.58 8.86 13.30
N ASP A 103 3.92 10.10 13.67
CA ASP A 103 3.63 10.59 15.02
C ASP A 103 2.13 10.64 15.26
N ARG A 104 1.34 10.99 14.23
CA ARG A 104 -0.12 10.97 14.35
C ARG A 104 -0.63 9.56 14.62
N ILE A 105 -0.07 8.58 13.93
CA ILE A 105 -0.44 7.19 14.13
C ILE A 105 -0.06 6.75 15.55
N ASP A 106 1.12 7.13 16.01
CA ASP A 106 1.55 6.80 17.38
C ASP A 106 0.58 7.33 18.42
N ARG A 107 0.09 8.55 18.23
CA ARG A 107 -0.90 9.14 19.14
C ARG A 107 -2.20 8.33 19.11
N THR A 108 -2.63 7.89 17.93
CA THR A 108 -3.83 7.08 17.80
C THR A 108 -3.65 5.73 18.51
N ILE A 109 -2.48 5.13 18.36
CA ILE A 109 -2.16 3.87 19.06
C ILE A 109 -2.27 4.09 20.58
N ALA A 110 -1.68 5.17 21.08
CA ALA A 110 -1.72 5.47 22.52
C ALA A 110 -3.16 5.65 22.99
N ASP A 111 -3.99 6.34 22.19
CA ASP A 111 -5.39 6.54 22.54
C ASP A 111 -6.14 5.22 22.58
N LEU A 112 -5.87 4.34 21.62
CA LEU A 112 -6.53 3.04 21.57
C LEU A 112 -6.12 2.15 22.75
N VAL A 113 -4.85 2.22 23.15
CA VAL A 113 -4.39 1.48 24.31
C VAL A 113 -5.14 1.94 25.55
N ARG A 114 -5.30 3.27 25.73
CA ARG A 114 -6.06 3.78 26.86
C ARG A 114 -7.51 3.32 26.84
N SER A 115 -8.12 3.32 25.64
CA SER A 115 -9.50 2.84 25.51
C SER A 115 -9.60 1.37 25.88
N ARG A 116 -8.65 0.55 25.43
CA ARG A 116 -8.63 -0.86 25.79
C ARG A 116 -8.50 -1.04 27.30
N ASP A 117 -7.60 -0.28 27.91
CA ASP A 117 -7.41 -0.39 29.35
C ASP A 117 -8.68 -0.02 30.12
N THR A 118 -9.40 0.99 29.64
CA THR A 118 -10.68 1.37 30.23
C THR A 118 -11.69 0.24 30.11
N LEU A 119 -11.75 -0.40 28.94
CA LEU A 119 -12.65 -1.53 28.77
C LEU A 119 -12.27 -2.70 29.68
N ASP A 120 -10.98 -2.94 29.85
CA ASP A 120 -10.53 -3.99 30.76
C ASP A 120 -11.03 -3.73 32.19
N GLU A 121 -10.98 -2.47 32.64
CA GLU A 121 -11.49 -2.13 33.96
C GLU A 121 -12.99 -2.38 34.07
N VAL A 122 -13.75 -2.02 33.02
CA VAL A 122 -15.19 -2.24 33.01
C VAL A 122 -15.50 -3.74 33.02
N ILE A 123 -14.76 -4.51 32.24
CA ILE A 123 -14.94 -5.96 32.19
C ILE A 123 -14.66 -6.59 33.56
N GLU A 124 -13.58 -6.18 34.21
CA GLU A 124 -13.24 -6.68 35.53
C GLU A 124 -14.34 -6.35 36.54
N ALA A 125 -14.83 -5.12 36.51
CA ALA A 125 -15.90 -4.71 37.43
C ALA A 125 -17.18 -5.52 37.16
N ALA A 126 -17.49 -5.79 35.90
CA ALA A 126 -18.67 -6.55 35.56
C ALA A 126 -18.55 -8.03 35.98
N ARG A 127 -17.33 -8.59 35.88
CA ARG A 127 -17.11 -9.96 36.26
C ARG A 127 -17.10 -10.18 37.78
N ALA A 128 -16.83 -9.14 38.53
CA ALA A 128 -16.74 -9.22 39.98
C ALA A 128 -18.12 -9.29 40.63
N ARG A 129 -19.21 -9.14 39.85
CA ARG A 129 -20.58 -9.14 40.41
C ARG A 129 -21.12 -10.54 40.54
#